data_d28156a28acfb40017ba6c53db895379
#
_entry.id   d28156a28acfb40017ba6c53db895379
#
_cell.length_a   1.000
_cell.length_b   1.000
_cell.length_c   1.000
_cell.angle_alpha   90.00
_cell.angle_beta   90.00
_cell.angle_gamma   90.00
#
_symmetry.space_group_name_H-M   'P 1'
#
loop_
_entity.id
_entity.type
_entity.pdbx_description
1 polymer ?
#
loop_
_entity_poly.entity_id
_entity_poly.type
_entity_poly.pdbx_seq_one_letter_code
_entity_poly.pdbx_strand_id
1 'polypeptide(L)'
;MIFTRKDLQEYLKRDNLGFGSQTFYKRMIKRLGGYENYYIYEFFRVLRHYEFYLNLEKRTLLERVFLLYWKYRYNHSRIKSNMFVAPNTFGPGVMIVHPGFLRCDSWIHIGENCTVLPNVLFGKRNAMNFGSKCSINVGTMFIFLSEQ
;
A
#
# COMPACT_ATOMS: atom_id res chain seq x y z
N MET A 1 3.34 9.67 -6.90
CA MET A 1 4.52 8.74 -6.76
C MET A 1 5.53 9.36 -5.80
N ILE A 2 6.37 8.54 -5.18
CA ILE A 2 7.36 8.96 -4.17
C ILE A 2 8.74 8.99 -4.83
N PHE A 3 9.32 10.19 -5.00
CA PHE A 3 10.65 10.38 -5.60
C PHE A 3 11.66 10.95 -4.59
N THR A 4 11.18 11.69 -3.60
CA THR A 4 12.03 12.36 -2.62
C THR A 4 11.75 11.87 -1.19
N ARG A 5 12.69 12.12 -0.28
CA ARG A 5 12.46 11.85 1.15
C ARG A 5 11.29 12.68 1.71
N LYS A 6 11.06 13.87 1.17
CA LYS A 6 9.93 14.73 1.56
C LYS A 6 8.60 14.08 1.16
N ASP A 7 8.51 13.56 -0.08
CA ASP A 7 7.33 12.82 -0.54
C ASP A 7 7.06 11.61 0.34
N LEU A 8 8.12 10.84 0.67
CA LEU A 8 7.98 9.69 1.55
C LEU A 8 7.40 10.08 2.92
N GLN A 9 7.90 11.15 3.52
CA GLN A 9 7.40 11.63 4.81
C GLN A 9 5.94 12.09 4.73
N GLU A 10 5.57 12.78 3.65
CA GLU A 10 4.19 13.21 3.42
C GLU A 10 3.23 12.02 3.26
N TYR A 11 3.59 11.03 2.44
CA TYR A 11 2.79 9.82 2.26
C TYR A 11 2.63 9.06 3.57
N LEU A 12 3.72 8.83 4.31
CA LEU A 12 3.69 8.16 5.60
C LEU A 12 2.83 8.93 6.63
N LYS A 13 2.88 10.26 6.63
CA LYS A 13 2.06 11.09 7.52
C LYS A 13 0.58 10.96 7.17
N ARG A 14 0.23 11.05 5.90
CA ARG A 14 -1.17 10.96 5.42
C ARG A 14 -1.75 9.57 5.63
N ASP A 15 -1.01 8.53 5.28
CA ASP A 15 -1.43 7.15 5.51
C ASP A 15 -1.60 6.83 7.01
N ASN A 16 -0.84 7.52 7.89
CA ASN A 16 -0.89 7.30 9.34
C ASN A 16 -2.10 7.98 10.02
N LEU A 17 -2.75 8.95 9.39
CA LEU A 17 -3.88 9.69 10.00
C LEU A 17 -5.02 8.76 10.43
N GLY A 18 -5.26 7.67 9.69
CA GLY A 18 -6.27 6.67 10.02
C GLY A 18 -5.91 5.73 11.19
N PHE A 19 -4.66 5.68 11.63
CA PHE A 19 -4.19 4.70 12.63
C PHE A 19 -3.90 5.30 14.01
N GLY A 20 -4.00 6.62 14.15
CA GLY A 20 -3.68 7.36 15.37
C GLY A 20 -2.18 7.33 15.72
N SER A 21 -1.83 7.80 16.91
CA SER A 21 -0.43 7.88 17.34
C SER A 21 0.24 6.49 17.36
N GLN A 22 1.32 6.34 16.60
CA GLN A 22 2.08 5.11 16.43
C GLN A 22 3.45 5.17 17.13
N THR A 23 3.47 5.55 18.40
CA THR A 23 4.66 5.48 19.24
C THR A 23 5.22 4.04 19.24
N PHE A 24 6.54 3.89 19.35
CA PHE A 24 7.19 2.57 19.35
C PHE A 24 6.55 1.58 20.32
N TYR A 25 6.26 2.01 21.54
CA TYR A 25 5.60 1.20 22.57
C TYR A 25 4.19 0.74 22.14
N LYS A 26 3.37 1.66 21.63
CA LYS A 26 2.01 1.32 21.12
C LYS A 26 2.05 0.34 19.95
N ARG A 27 3.04 0.48 19.08
CA ARG A 27 3.24 -0.47 17.97
C ARG A 27 3.59 -1.86 18.46
N MET A 28 4.45 -1.94 19.48
CA MET A 28 4.83 -3.24 20.07
C MET A 28 3.64 -3.93 20.72
N ILE A 29 2.81 -3.20 21.49
CA ILE A 29 1.58 -3.75 22.10
C ILE A 29 0.62 -4.21 21.01
N LYS A 30 0.37 -3.40 19.98
CA LYS A 30 -0.53 -3.78 18.87
C LYS A 30 -0.05 -5.01 18.12
N ARG A 31 1.27 -5.14 17.94
CA ARG A 31 1.89 -6.33 17.33
C ARG A 31 1.69 -7.59 18.18
N LEU A 32 1.96 -7.50 19.47
CA LEU A 32 1.81 -8.63 20.40
C LEU A 32 0.34 -9.02 20.60
N GLY A 33 -0.55 -8.05 20.62
CA GLY A 33 -1.98 -8.26 20.74
C GLY A 33 -2.69 -8.70 19.46
N GLY A 34 -1.97 -8.81 18.33
CA GLY A 34 -2.56 -9.24 17.05
C GLY A 34 -3.58 -8.26 16.45
N TYR A 35 -3.51 -6.98 16.79
CA TYR A 35 -4.46 -5.98 16.30
C TYR A 35 -4.35 -5.79 14.78
N GLU A 36 -5.49 -5.87 14.08
CA GLU A 36 -5.59 -5.72 12.62
C GLU A 36 -4.95 -4.44 12.10
N ASN A 37 -5.20 -3.32 12.77
CA ASN A 37 -4.66 -2.01 12.41
C ASN A 37 -3.12 -1.98 12.41
N TYR A 38 -2.46 -2.85 13.18
CA TYR A 38 -1.01 -2.96 13.13
C TYR A 38 -0.52 -3.53 11.78
N TYR A 39 -1.19 -4.56 11.28
CA TYR A 39 -0.80 -5.21 10.02
C TYR A 39 -1.02 -4.31 8.82
N ILE A 40 -2.12 -3.56 8.79
CA ILE A 40 -2.42 -2.58 7.74
C ILE A 40 -1.39 -1.44 7.77
N TYR A 41 -1.14 -0.87 8.96
CA TYR A 41 -0.14 0.18 9.12
C TYR A 41 1.25 -0.28 8.68
N GLU A 42 1.69 -1.46 9.12
CA GLU A 42 3.00 -2.00 8.75
C GLU A 42 3.11 -2.28 7.26
N PHE A 43 2.03 -2.76 6.64
CA PHE A 43 1.95 -2.96 5.19
C PHE A 43 2.17 -1.63 4.44
N PHE A 44 1.43 -0.58 4.76
CA PHE A 44 1.61 0.73 4.13
C PHE A 44 3.02 1.28 4.35
N ARG A 45 3.52 1.22 5.58
CA ARG A 45 4.86 1.69 5.90
C ARG A 45 5.92 0.99 5.04
N VAL A 46 5.83 -0.31 4.90
CA VAL A 46 6.77 -1.11 4.10
C VAL A 46 6.60 -0.81 2.61
N LEU A 47 5.37 -0.71 2.11
CA LEU A 47 5.06 -0.37 0.73
C LEU A 47 5.69 0.99 0.36
N ARG A 48 5.48 2.05 1.17
CA ARG A 48 6.00 3.39 0.89
C ARG A 48 7.52 3.47 0.88
N HIS A 49 8.20 2.76 1.78
CA HIS A 49 9.65 2.68 1.73
C HIS A 49 10.14 1.92 0.49
N TYR A 50 9.46 0.83 0.12
CA TYR A 50 9.81 0.10 -1.11
C TYR A 50 9.60 0.98 -2.35
N GLU A 51 8.48 1.69 -2.47
CA GLU A 51 8.20 2.65 -3.55
C GLU A 51 9.28 3.73 -3.65
N PHE A 52 9.69 4.31 -2.52
CA PHE A 52 10.75 5.31 -2.50
C PHE A 52 12.06 4.79 -3.11
N TYR A 53 12.58 3.65 -2.63
CA TYR A 53 13.82 3.11 -3.18
C TYR A 53 13.65 2.56 -4.61
N LEU A 54 12.46 2.12 -4.99
CA LEU A 54 12.14 1.67 -6.34
C LEU A 54 12.16 2.82 -7.35
N ASN A 55 11.71 4.01 -6.95
CA ASN A 55 11.56 5.17 -7.84
C ASN A 55 12.82 6.04 -7.95
N LEU A 56 13.87 5.77 -7.17
CA LEU A 56 15.14 6.49 -7.31
C LEU A 56 15.76 6.23 -8.69
N GLU A 57 16.01 7.29 -9.47
CA GLU A 57 16.62 7.20 -10.80
C GLU A 57 18.07 6.69 -10.72
N LYS A 58 18.85 7.26 -9.82
CA LYS A 58 20.25 6.84 -9.56
C LYS A 58 20.34 6.28 -8.14
N ARG A 59 20.95 5.10 -8.01
CA ARG A 59 21.09 4.42 -6.71
C ARG A 59 22.55 4.16 -6.41
N THR A 60 22.98 4.58 -5.23
CA THR A 60 24.24 4.16 -4.61
C THR A 60 24.18 2.66 -4.26
N LEU A 61 25.33 2.07 -3.96
CA LEU A 61 25.41 0.67 -3.49
C LEU A 61 24.54 0.44 -2.23
N LEU A 62 24.60 1.36 -1.28
CA LEU A 62 23.77 1.32 -0.07
C LEU A 62 22.26 1.34 -0.40
N GLU A 63 21.85 2.21 -1.31
CA GLU A 63 20.43 2.30 -1.71
C GLU A 63 19.94 1.05 -2.46
N ARG A 64 20.83 0.36 -3.18
CA ARG A 64 20.51 -0.97 -3.76
C ARG A 64 20.29 -2.02 -2.68
N VAL A 65 21.10 -2.01 -1.62
CA VAL A 65 20.90 -2.90 -0.45
C VAL A 65 19.59 -2.60 0.24
N PHE A 66 19.27 -1.30 0.46
CA PHE A 66 17.97 -0.91 1.03
C PHE A 66 16.78 -1.29 0.14
N LEU A 67 16.92 -1.17 -1.19
CA LEU A 67 15.88 -1.62 -2.13
C LEU A 67 15.60 -3.13 -1.96
N LEU A 68 16.64 -3.95 -1.89
CA LEU A 68 16.50 -5.40 -1.67
C LEU A 68 15.87 -5.71 -0.32
N TYR A 69 16.30 -5.04 0.73
CA TYR A 69 15.73 -5.17 2.07
C TYR A 69 14.22 -4.83 2.09
N TRP A 70 13.82 -3.68 1.52
CA TRP A 70 12.43 -3.28 1.50
C TRP A 70 11.59 -4.13 0.56
N LYS A 71 12.14 -4.61 -0.55
CA LYS A 71 11.49 -5.58 -1.43
C LYS A 71 11.21 -6.89 -0.69
N TYR A 72 12.16 -7.41 0.06
CA TYR A 72 11.96 -8.59 0.91
C TYR A 72 10.86 -8.36 1.95
N ARG A 73 10.93 -7.23 2.67
CA ARG A 73 9.92 -6.85 3.66
C ARG A 73 8.53 -6.71 3.04
N TYR A 74 8.45 -6.11 1.86
CA TYR A 74 7.20 -5.96 1.12
C TYR A 74 6.62 -7.33 0.72
N ASN A 75 7.40 -8.22 0.17
CA ASN A 75 6.95 -9.56 -0.21
C ASN A 75 6.44 -10.35 1.01
N HIS A 76 7.12 -10.25 2.14
CA HIS A 76 6.68 -10.89 3.37
C HIS A 76 5.39 -10.26 3.92
N SER A 77 5.31 -8.93 3.92
CA SER A 77 4.14 -8.20 4.44
C SER A 77 2.88 -8.49 3.63
N ARG A 78 2.96 -8.48 2.28
CA ARG A 78 1.81 -8.74 1.41
C ARG A 78 1.22 -10.13 1.57
N ILE A 79 2.08 -11.14 1.77
CA ILE A 79 1.63 -12.52 2.02
C ILE A 79 0.94 -12.60 3.38
N LYS A 80 1.55 -12.01 4.42
CA LYS A 80 1.04 -12.04 5.78
C LYS A 80 -0.29 -11.31 5.94
N SER A 81 -0.50 -10.20 5.24
CA SER A 81 -1.73 -9.41 5.28
C SER A 81 -2.76 -9.82 4.24
N ASN A 82 -2.42 -10.73 3.33
CA ASN A 82 -3.23 -11.10 2.15
C ASN A 82 -3.57 -9.91 1.25
N MET A 83 -2.68 -8.90 1.19
CA MET A 83 -2.83 -7.69 0.39
C MET A 83 -1.77 -7.61 -0.71
N PHE A 84 -2.18 -7.86 -1.95
CA PHE A 84 -1.31 -7.88 -3.14
C PHE A 84 -1.48 -6.58 -3.93
N VAL A 85 -0.92 -5.51 -3.40
CA VAL A 85 -0.99 -4.16 -4.01
C VAL A 85 0.35 -3.86 -4.68
N ALA A 86 0.33 -3.64 -5.99
CA ALA A 86 1.54 -3.28 -6.71
C ALA A 86 2.08 -1.90 -6.26
N PRO A 87 3.40 -1.68 -6.32
CA PRO A 87 3.96 -0.36 -6.02
C PRO A 87 3.40 0.74 -6.93
N ASN A 88 3.31 1.95 -6.41
CA ASN A 88 2.86 3.16 -7.12
C ASN A 88 1.39 3.14 -7.59
N THR A 89 0.57 2.26 -7.03
CA THR A 89 -0.87 2.16 -7.36
C THR A 89 -1.74 3.01 -6.45
N PHE A 90 -1.35 3.20 -5.20
CA PHE A 90 -2.13 3.93 -4.20
C PHE A 90 -1.62 5.34 -4.00
N GLY A 91 -2.52 6.32 -4.12
CA GLY A 91 -2.27 7.69 -3.68
C GLY A 91 -2.03 7.79 -2.16
N PRO A 92 -1.61 8.97 -1.66
CA PRO A 92 -1.43 9.18 -0.24
C PRO A 92 -2.77 9.24 0.50
N GLY A 93 -2.81 8.73 1.73
CA GLY A 93 -4.00 8.73 2.56
C GLY A 93 -5.07 7.71 2.15
N VAL A 94 -4.73 6.74 1.31
CA VAL A 94 -5.62 5.59 1.05
C VAL A 94 -5.74 4.77 2.33
N MET A 95 -6.98 4.47 2.72
CA MET A 95 -7.31 3.72 3.91
C MET A 95 -7.86 2.34 3.55
N ILE A 96 -7.28 1.29 4.11
CA ILE A 96 -7.84 -0.06 4.11
C ILE A 96 -8.51 -0.26 5.45
N VAL A 97 -9.80 -0.62 5.46
CA VAL A 97 -10.59 -0.69 6.70
C VAL A 97 -10.27 -1.95 7.50
N HIS A 98 -10.16 -3.10 6.83
CA HIS A 98 -9.83 -4.38 7.43
C HIS A 98 -8.80 -5.12 6.58
N PRO A 99 -7.91 -5.93 7.17
CA PRO A 99 -7.05 -6.83 6.41
C PRO A 99 -7.92 -7.90 5.73
N GLY A 100 -7.52 -8.31 4.54
CA GLY A 100 -8.24 -9.30 3.78
C GLY A 100 -7.72 -9.38 2.36
N PHE A 101 -8.32 -10.25 1.55
CA PHE A 101 -7.89 -10.38 0.18
C PHE A 101 -8.08 -9.06 -0.57
N LEU A 102 -6.96 -8.51 -1.03
CA LEU A 102 -6.93 -7.32 -1.88
C LEU A 102 -5.89 -7.53 -2.96
N ARG A 103 -6.30 -7.44 -4.23
CA ARG A 103 -5.39 -7.49 -5.34
C ARG A 103 -5.53 -6.24 -6.20
N CYS A 104 -4.44 -5.51 -6.35
CA CYS A 104 -4.34 -4.31 -7.15
C CYS A 104 -3.04 -4.36 -7.95
N ASP A 105 -3.15 -4.62 -9.23
CA ASP A 105 -2.01 -4.76 -10.14
C ASP A 105 -1.51 -3.38 -10.63
N SER A 106 -0.34 -3.33 -11.25
CA SER A 106 0.42 -2.09 -11.55
C SER A 106 -0.26 -1.12 -12.55
N TRP A 107 -1.27 -1.56 -13.28
CA TRP A 107 -2.07 -0.72 -14.18
C TRP A 107 -3.26 -0.02 -13.52
N ILE A 108 -3.44 -0.24 -12.22
CA ILE A 108 -4.50 0.39 -11.43
C ILE A 108 -3.93 1.59 -10.70
N HIS A 109 -4.65 2.71 -10.76
CA HIS A 109 -4.36 3.88 -9.94
C HIS A 109 -5.57 4.22 -9.07
N ILE A 110 -5.36 4.25 -7.76
CA ILE A 110 -6.33 4.70 -6.77
C ILE A 110 -5.86 6.04 -6.23
N GLY A 111 -6.69 7.06 -6.38
CA GLY A 111 -6.38 8.43 -6.01
C GLY A 111 -6.20 8.63 -4.50
N GLU A 112 -6.10 9.88 -4.10
CA GLU A 112 -5.82 10.25 -2.71
C GLU A 112 -7.05 10.09 -1.81
N ASN A 113 -6.82 9.73 -0.54
CA ASN A 113 -7.88 9.66 0.50
C ASN A 113 -9.06 8.75 0.11
N CYS A 114 -8.80 7.72 -0.67
CA CYS A 114 -9.81 6.70 -0.99
C CYS A 114 -9.89 5.67 0.13
N THR A 115 -11.08 5.09 0.30
CA THR A 115 -11.29 3.98 1.23
C THR A 115 -11.46 2.70 0.44
N VAL A 116 -10.71 1.66 0.79
CA VAL A 116 -10.79 0.34 0.17
C VAL A 116 -11.19 -0.67 1.23
N LEU A 117 -12.29 -1.38 0.98
CA LEU A 117 -12.72 -2.48 1.83
C LEU A 117 -12.10 -3.80 1.39
N PRO A 118 -12.09 -4.83 2.25
CA PRO A 118 -11.49 -6.12 1.92
C PRO A 118 -12.27 -6.88 0.83
N ASN A 119 -11.66 -7.94 0.30
CA ASN A 119 -12.20 -8.78 -0.76
C ASN A 119 -12.47 -8.04 -2.08
N VAL A 120 -11.51 -7.19 -2.47
CA VAL A 120 -11.53 -6.46 -3.74
C VAL A 120 -10.49 -7.02 -4.70
N LEU A 121 -10.92 -7.31 -5.92
CA LEU A 121 -10.07 -7.78 -7.02
C LEU A 121 -10.15 -6.82 -8.20
N PHE A 122 -9.01 -6.25 -8.58
CA PHE A 122 -8.86 -5.52 -9.83
C PHE A 122 -8.14 -6.43 -10.83
N GLY A 123 -8.90 -7.03 -11.74
CA GLY A 123 -8.46 -8.17 -12.55
C GLY A 123 -8.24 -7.94 -14.04
N LYS A 124 -7.90 -6.73 -14.53
CA LYS A 124 -7.65 -6.53 -15.96
C LYS A 124 -6.38 -5.73 -16.29
N ARG A 125 -5.86 -6.03 -17.51
CA ARG A 125 -4.66 -5.39 -18.09
C ARG A 125 -4.86 -3.97 -18.64
N ASN A 126 -6.05 -3.38 -18.56
CA ASN A 126 -6.28 -2.01 -19.00
C ASN A 126 -6.10 -1.04 -17.84
N ALA A 127 -5.44 0.09 -18.10
CA ALA A 127 -5.24 1.13 -17.10
C ALA A 127 -6.59 1.61 -16.54
N MET A 128 -6.74 1.57 -15.23
CA MET A 128 -7.92 2.05 -14.52
C MET A 128 -7.48 3.12 -13.51
N ASN A 129 -8.15 4.25 -13.58
CA ASN A 129 -7.89 5.36 -12.66
C ASN A 129 -9.14 5.62 -11.82
N PHE A 130 -9.02 5.45 -10.52
CA PHE A 130 -10.03 5.86 -9.55
C PHE A 130 -9.64 7.22 -9.00
N GLY A 131 -10.57 8.16 -9.09
CA GLY A 131 -10.38 9.52 -8.57
C GLY A 131 -10.10 9.56 -7.07
N SER A 132 -9.84 10.74 -6.55
CA SER A 132 -9.62 10.95 -5.12
C SER A 132 -10.92 10.88 -4.32
N LYS A 133 -10.83 10.55 -3.02
CA LYS A 133 -11.97 10.49 -2.08
C LYS A 133 -13.07 9.51 -2.50
N CYS A 134 -12.71 8.42 -3.17
CA CYS A 134 -13.64 7.36 -3.53
C CYS A 134 -13.75 6.28 -2.44
N SER A 135 -14.83 5.50 -2.47
CA SER A 135 -14.99 4.30 -1.64
C SER A 135 -15.19 3.08 -2.52
N ILE A 136 -14.39 2.04 -2.29
CA ILE A 136 -14.45 0.77 -3.03
C ILE A 136 -14.97 -0.28 -2.06
N ASN A 137 -16.19 -0.76 -2.31
CA ASN A 137 -16.92 -1.61 -1.38
C ASN A 137 -16.46 -3.07 -1.40
N VAL A 138 -16.86 -3.80 -0.37
CA VAL A 138 -16.56 -5.24 -0.19
C VAL A 138 -17.07 -6.06 -1.37
N GLY A 139 -16.28 -7.03 -1.80
CA GLY A 139 -16.67 -7.95 -2.87
C GLY A 139 -16.67 -7.34 -4.27
N THR A 140 -16.18 -6.11 -4.43
CA THR A 140 -16.09 -5.47 -5.74
C THR A 140 -15.06 -6.19 -6.59
N MET A 141 -15.51 -6.73 -7.71
CA MET A 141 -14.66 -7.41 -8.68
C MET A 141 -14.75 -6.69 -10.02
N PHE A 142 -13.65 -6.07 -10.41
CA PHE A 142 -13.50 -5.45 -11.73
C PHE A 142 -12.88 -6.46 -12.68
N ILE A 143 -13.71 -7.28 -13.32
CA ILE A 143 -13.30 -8.19 -14.40
C ILE A 143 -13.86 -7.63 -15.69
N PHE A 144 -12.97 -7.25 -16.58
CA PHE A 144 -13.37 -6.89 -17.94
C PHE A 144 -13.03 -8.04 -18.85
N LEU A 145 -14.02 -8.56 -19.54
CA LEU A 145 -13.83 -9.51 -20.63
C LEU A 145 -13.17 -8.75 -21.80
N SER A 146 -12.08 -9.28 -22.33
CA SER A 146 -11.55 -8.78 -23.59
C SER A 146 -12.53 -9.20 -24.69
N GLU A 147 -13.07 -8.23 -25.41
CA GLU A 147 -13.60 -8.57 -26.73
C GLU A 147 -12.44 -9.10 -27.57
N GLN A 148 -12.64 -10.27 -28.17
CA GLN A 148 -11.70 -10.91 -29.10
C GLN A 148 -11.68 -10.16 -30.42
#